data_afb1465fd19f7359307efad31ca3cf8d
#
_entry.id   afb1465fd19f7359307efad31ca3cf8d
#
_cell.length_a   1.000
_cell.length_b   1.000
_cell.length_c   1.000
_cell.angle_alpha   90.00
_cell.angle_beta   90.00
_cell.angle_gamma   90.00
#
_symmetry.space_group_name_H-M   'P 1'
#
loop_
_entity.id
_entity.type
_entity.pdbx_description
1 polymer ?
#
loop_
_entity_poly.entity_id
_entity_poly.type
_entity_poly.pdbx_seq_one_letter_code
_entity_poly.pdbx_strand_id
1 'polypeptide(L)'
;MNFSPFQKSNRRGRFGQDGDTRRWTIVVIVLIGSLGIYAAERWLKAPDAPVAGNAFVADGDTLTIAGTRIRLIDIDAPELDQMCLDAQGYDWPCGRQASAQLRSRVRGHDLTCQPRSIDKYGRTLATCSLPDGTDINAWMVRQGWAVTSGFANVYGAQQQEAKSAKRGIWAGSFTPPREWRHQHPRTDTHNRKD
;
A
#
# COMPACT_ATOMS: atom_id res chain seq x y z
N MET A 1 -13.16 79.03 -60.14
CA MET A 1 -13.69 77.68 -59.81
C MET A 1 -12.64 76.96 -59.01
N ASN A 2 -12.75 76.98 -57.67
CA ASN A 2 -11.76 76.35 -56.77
C ASN A 2 -12.44 75.21 -56.09
N PHE A 3 -11.98 73.98 -56.38
CA PHE A 3 -12.38 72.80 -55.69
C PHE A 3 -11.35 72.46 -54.53
N SER A 4 -11.81 72.50 -53.32
CA SER A 4 -11.04 71.98 -52.15
C SER A 4 -11.20 70.47 -52.00
N PRO A 5 -10.16 69.71 -51.74
CA PRO A 5 -10.28 68.28 -51.43
C PRO A 5 -10.63 68.01 -50.00
N PHE A 6 -11.56 67.08 -49.80
CA PHE A 6 -12.06 66.53 -48.58
C PHE A 6 -10.96 65.76 -47.84
N GLN A 7 -10.64 66.18 -46.61
CA GLN A 7 -9.68 65.49 -45.71
C GLN A 7 -10.43 64.42 -44.90
N LYS A 8 -10.22 63.15 -45.19
CA LYS A 8 -10.74 62.01 -44.40
C LYS A 8 -9.96 61.88 -43.11
N SER A 9 -10.59 62.20 -41.98
CA SER A 9 -10.08 61.92 -40.64
C SER A 9 -10.16 60.44 -40.33
N ASN A 10 -9.01 59.76 -40.30
CA ASN A 10 -8.88 58.37 -39.93
C ASN A 10 -8.75 58.21 -38.39
N ARG A 11 -9.87 58.17 -37.67
CA ARG A 11 -9.89 57.81 -36.24
C ARG A 11 -9.72 56.32 -36.11
N ARG A 12 -8.49 55.83 -35.91
CA ARG A 12 -8.22 54.49 -35.44
C ARG A 12 -8.63 54.42 -33.96
N GLY A 13 -9.76 53.76 -33.74
CA GLY A 13 -10.17 53.38 -32.38
C GLY A 13 -9.13 52.47 -31.76
N ARG A 14 -8.45 52.92 -30.68
CA ARG A 14 -7.71 52.06 -29.80
C ARG A 14 -8.74 51.19 -29.01
N PHE A 15 -8.94 49.98 -29.47
CA PHE A 15 -9.63 48.99 -28.68
C PHE A 15 -8.72 48.66 -27.46
N GLY A 16 -9.23 48.96 -26.27
CA GLY A 16 -8.55 48.64 -25.00
C GLY A 16 -8.46 47.15 -24.82
N GLN A 17 -7.26 46.61 -25.06
CA GLN A 17 -6.91 45.18 -24.87
C GLN A 17 -6.19 44.92 -23.56
N ASP A 18 -6.07 45.92 -22.70
CA ASP A 18 -5.19 45.82 -21.51
C ASP A 18 -5.86 45.26 -20.25
N GLY A 19 -7.19 45.10 -20.25
CA GLY A 19 -7.93 44.60 -19.08
C GLY A 19 -7.97 43.07 -18.96
N ASP A 20 -7.93 42.40 -20.08
CA ASP A 20 -8.17 40.95 -20.11
C ASP A 20 -6.87 40.15 -19.84
N THR A 21 -5.76 40.60 -20.37
CA THR A 21 -4.44 39.97 -20.13
C THR A 21 -4.04 40.00 -18.65
N ARG A 22 -4.34 41.10 -17.94
CA ARG A 22 -4.03 41.27 -16.51
C ARG A 22 -4.86 40.31 -15.64
N ARG A 23 -6.12 40.07 -16.00
CA ARG A 23 -7.00 39.10 -15.31
C ARG A 23 -6.53 37.69 -15.50
N TRP A 24 -6.16 37.32 -16.72
CA TRP A 24 -5.60 35.99 -17.03
C TRP A 24 -4.24 35.75 -16.33
N THR A 25 -3.38 36.75 -16.25
CA THR A 25 -2.10 36.66 -15.54
C THR A 25 -2.30 36.38 -14.05
N ILE A 26 -3.25 37.05 -13.39
CA ILE A 26 -3.57 36.78 -11.98
C ILE A 26 -4.11 35.37 -11.78
N VAL A 27 -5.01 34.91 -12.64
CA VAL A 27 -5.56 33.53 -12.56
C VAL A 27 -4.45 32.49 -12.71
N VAL A 28 -3.53 32.67 -13.65
CA VAL A 28 -2.41 31.75 -13.86
C VAL A 28 -1.46 31.74 -12.66
N ILE A 29 -1.15 32.89 -12.08
CA ILE A 29 -0.29 32.97 -10.88
C ILE A 29 -0.96 32.28 -9.68
N VAL A 30 -2.28 32.46 -9.50
CA VAL A 30 -3.02 31.79 -8.41
C VAL A 30 -3.05 30.28 -8.62
N LEU A 31 -3.24 29.81 -9.83
CA LEU A 31 -3.23 28.37 -10.15
C LEU A 31 -1.84 27.74 -9.96
N ILE A 32 -0.78 28.42 -10.38
CA ILE A 32 0.61 27.95 -10.16
C ILE A 32 0.94 27.98 -8.66
N GLY A 33 0.54 29.03 -7.95
CA GLY A 33 0.72 29.13 -6.51
C GLY A 33 -0.01 28.03 -5.73
N SER A 34 -1.28 27.77 -6.07
CA SER A 34 -2.06 26.70 -5.43
C SER A 34 -1.52 25.30 -5.76
N LEU A 35 -1.07 25.08 -7.01
CA LEU A 35 -0.43 23.83 -7.40
C LEU A 35 0.92 23.64 -6.68
N GLY A 36 1.69 24.71 -6.49
CA GLY A 36 2.94 24.71 -5.73
C GLY A 36 2.72 24.38 -4.26
N ILE A 37 1.71 24.98 -3.62
CA ILE A 37 1.33 24.70 -2.24
C ILE A 37 0.87 23.23 -2.10
N TYR A 38 0.02 22.77 -2.99
CA TYR A 38 -0.45 21.37 -2.99
C TYR A 38 0.70 20.36 -3.17
N ALA A 39 1.64 20.68 -4.06
CA ALA A 39 2.84 19.86 -4.26
C ALA A 39 3.74 19.88 -3.01
N ALA A 40 3.94 21.06 -2.40
CA ALA A 40 4.74 21.21 -1.18
C ALA A 40 4.14 20.46 0.00
N GLU A 41 2.82 20.52 0.22
CA GLU A 41 2.15 19.74 1.27
C GLU A 41 2.32 18.24 1.07
N ARG A 42 2.30 17.78 -0.18
CA ARG A 42 2.51 16.37 -0.51
C ARG A 42 3.96 15.92 -0.31
N TRP A 43 4.93 16.83 -0.52
CA TRP A 43 6.35 16.57 -0.32
C TRP A 43 6.79 16.73 1.15
N LEU A 44 6.14 17.61 1.89
CA LEU A 44 6.42 17.87 3.31
C LEU A 44 5.69 16.93 4.27
N LYS A 45 4.80 16.05 3.74
CA LYS A 45 4.21 15.01 4.57
C LYS A 45 5.32 14.04 4.96
N ALA A 46 5.85 14.23 6.18
CA ALA A 46 6.81 13.30 6.76
C ALA A 46 6.22 11.88 6.65
N PRO A 47 7.03 10.86 6.32
CA PRO A 47 6.56 9.49 6.38
C PRO A 47 5.96 9.26 7.76
N ASP A 48 4.82 8.60 7.83
CA ASP A 48 4.18 8.27 9.10
C ASP A 48 5.22 7.68 10.07
N ALA A 49 5.22 8.15 11.32
CA ALA A 49 6.20 7.71 12.30
C ALA A 49 6.21 6.20 12.42
N PRO A 50 7.37 5.56 12.62
CA PRO A 50 7.44 4.12 12.81
C PRO A 50 6.58 3.68 13.99
N VAL A 51 5.89 2.55 13.84
CA VAL A 51 5.18 1.89 14.94
C VAL A 51 6.11 0.84 15.52
N ALA A 52 6.49 0.97 16.80
CA ALA A 52 7.43 0.06 17.44
C ALA A 52 6.88 -0.53 18.74
N GLY A 53 7.32 -1.76 19.07
CA GLY A 53 6.99 -2.46 20.29
C GLY A 53 6.70 -3.94 20.10
N ASN A 54 6.22 -4.57 21.16
CA ASN A 54 5.84 -5.99 21.16
C ASN A 54 4.62 -6.21 20.26
N ALA A 55 4.69 -7.25 19.42
CA ALA A 55 3.65 -7.58 18.47
C ALA A 55 2.73 -8.71 18.99
N PHE A 56 1.42 -8.48 18.91
CA PHE A 56 0.40 -9.53 18.99
C PHE A 56 0.06 -9.98 17.57
N VAL A 57 0.34 -11.26 17.25
CA VAL A 57 0.10 -11.83 15.91
C VAL A 57 -1.34 -12.35 15.83
N ALA A 58 -2.12 -11.78 14.90
CA ALA A 58 -3.49 -12.20 14.62
C ALA A 58 -3.53 -13.39 13.65
N ASP A 59 -2.80 -13.28 12.53
CA ASP A 59 -2.69 -14.31 11.49
C ASP A 59 -1.29 -14.29 10.85
N GLY A 60 -1.11 -14.92 9.68
CA GLY A 60 0.20 -15.05 9.01
C GLY A 60 0.76 -13.76 8.41
N ASP A 61 -0.02 -12.69 8.30
CA ASP A 61 0.42 -11.40 7.75
C ASP A 61 -0.16 -10.18 8.48
N THR A 62 -0.88 -10.40 9.57
CA THR A 62 -1.52 -9.33 10.35
C THR A 62 -1.09 -9.41 11.82
N LEU A 63 -0.67 -8.27 12.36
CA LEU A 63 -0.27 -8.14 13.76
C LEU A 63 -0.76 -6.81 14.35
N THR A 64 -0.69 -6.66 15.66
CA THR A 64 -1.04 -5.44 16.38
C THR A 64 0.13 -5.04 17.28
N ILE A 65 0.56 -3.76 17.19
CA ILE A 65 1.57 -3.16 18.07
C ILE A 65 0.97 -1.90 18.67
N ALA A 66 1.01 -1.78 20.00
CA ALA A 66 0.49 -0.62 20.72
C ALA A 66 -0.93 -0.19 20.27
N GLY A 67 -1.82 -1.15 19.99
CA GLY A 67 -3.19 -0.91 19.52
C GLY A 67 -3.32 -0.64 18.03
N THR A 68 -2.23 -0.44 17.29
CA THR A 68 -2.25 -0.24 15.85
C THR A 68 -2.29 -1.58 15.12
N ARG A 69 -3.34 -1.81 14.32
CA ARG A 69 -3.43 -3.00 13.45
C ARG A 69 -2.56 -2.81 12.22
N ILE A 70 -1.62 -3.71 12.03
CA ILE A 70 -0.63 -3.69 10.95
C ILE A 70 -0.82 -4.90 10.06
N ARG A 71 -0.88 -4.69 8.74
CA ARG A 71 -0.74 -5.74 7.74
C ARG A 71 0.63 -5.64 7.08
N LEU A 72 1.35 -6.73 7.07
CA LEU A 72 2.64 -6.83 6.39
C LEU A 72 2.43 -6.61 4.89
N ILE A 73 3.01 -5.53 4.35
CA ILE A 73 2.82 -5.12 2.95
C ILE A 73 3.57 -6.06 2.00
N ASP A 74 3.09 -6.16 0.75
CA ASP A 74 3.69 -6.90 -0.36
C ASP A 74 3.79 -8.43 -0.14
N ILE A 75 3.13 -8.96 0.89
CA ILE A 75 2.98 -10.39 1.12
C ILE A 75 1.52 -10.78 1.32
N ASP A 76 1.22 -12.06 1.16
CA ASP A 76 -0.10 -12.65 1.38
C ASP A 76 0.06 -14.04 1.97
N ALA A 77 -0.30 -14.23 3.24
CA ALA A 77 -0.21 -15.50 3.93
C ALA A 77 -1.51 -16.30 3.80
N PRO A 78 -1.46 -17.62 3.92
CA PRO A 78 -2.67 -18.44 4.03
C PRO A 78 -3.56 -17.98 5.18
N GLU A 79 -4.87 -17.98 4.95
CA GLU A 79 -5.87 -17.65 5.98
C GLU A 79 -5.82 -18.67 7.13
N LEU A 80 -6.20 -18.26 8.35
CA LEU A 80 -6.05 -19.12 9.56
C LEU A 80 -6.70 -20.48 9.43
N ASP A 81 -7.82 -20.58 8.72
CA ASP A 81 -8.58 -21.81 8.48
C ASP A 81 -8.23 -22.48 7.16
N GLN A 82 -7.28 -21.94 6.41
CA GLN A 82 -6.84 -22.51 5.15
C GLN A 82 -6.03 -23.79 5.36
N MET A 83 -6.44 -24.84 4.64
CA MET A 83 -5.72 -26.12 4.53
C MET A 83 -4.90 -26.11 3.24
N CYS A 84 -3.74 -26.77 3.29
CA CYS A 84 -2.86 -27.03 2.15
C CYS A 84 -2.60 -28.54 2.08
N LEU A 85 -2.07 -29.03 0.95
CA LEU A 85 -1.60 -30.40 0.86
C LEU A 85 -0.07 -30.46 1.09
N ASP A 86 0.39 -31.45 1.80
CA ASP A 86 1.82 -31.72 1.96
C ASP A 86 2.41 -32.44 0.72
N ALA A 87 3.68 -32.83 0.79
CA ALA A 87 4.34 -33.53 -0.31
C ALA A 87 3.75 -34.92 -0.60
N GLN A 88 3.02 -35.51 0.33
CA GLN A 88 2.34 -36.79 0.22
C GLN A 88 0.87 -36.65 -0.19
N GLY A 89 0.36 -35.41 -0.26
CA GLY A 89 -1.03 -35.12 -0.60
C GLY A 89 -1.98 -35.13 0.59
N TYR A 90 -1.48 -35.12 1.83
CA TYR A 90 -2.31 -35.05 3.02
C TYR A 90 -2.58 -33.58 3.40
N ASP A 91 -3.79 -33.35 3.91
CA ASP A 91 -4.19 -32.05 4.41
C ASP A 91 -3.40 -31.64 5.67
N TRP A 92 -2.97 -30.36 5.72
CA TRP A 92 -2.37 -29.77 6.90
C TRP A 92 -2.77 -28.30 7.05
N PRO A 93 -2.87 -27.78 8.30
CA PRO A 93 -3.38 -26.44 8.59
C PRO A 93 -2.33 -25.35 8.32
N CYS A 94 -2.05 -25.07 7.04
CA CYS A 94 -0.99 -24.17 6.62
C CYS A 94 -1.17 -22.73 7.13
N GLY A 95 -2.41 -22.23 7.22
CA GLY A 95 -2.69 -20.91 7.73
C GLY A 95 -2.35 -20.76 9.22
N ARG A 96 -2.75 -21.75 10.04
CA ARG A 96 -2.38 -21.80 11.47
C ARG A 96 -0.87 -21.92 11.65
N GLN A 97 -0.21 -22.70 10.79
CA GLN A 97 1.24 -22.86 10.84
C GLN A 97 1.97 -21.58 10.46
N ALA A 98 1.53 -20.86 9.43
CA ALA A 98 2.08 -19.55 9.05
C ALA A 98 1.98 -18.54 10.20
N SER A 99 0.81 -18.45 10.84
CA SER A 99 0.61 -17.60 12.03
C SER A 99 1.51 -18.01 13.21
N ALA A 100 1.65 -19.32 13.46
CA ALA A 100 2.50 -19.83 14.53
C ALA A 100 3.98 -19.51 14.29
N GLN A 101 4.45 -19.61 13.04
CA GLN A 101 5.82 -19.28 12.66
C GLN A 101 6.11 -17.78 12.80
N LEU A 102 5.19 -16.91 12.34
CA LEU A 102 5.32 -15.48 12.57
C LEU A 102 5.39 -15.16 14.07
N ARG A 103 4.47 -15.71 14.86
CA ARG A 103 4.44 -15.53 16.31
C ARG A 103 5.73 -16.00 16.99
N SER A 104 6.26 -17.16 16.58
CA SER A 104 7.53 -17.68 17.09
C SER A 104 8.69 -16.77 16.74
N ARG A 105 8.72 -16.22 15.51
CA ARG A 105 9.82 -15.37 15.03
C ARG A 105 9.88 -14.03 15.76
N VAL A 106 8.72 -13.44 16.09
CA VAL A 106 8.66 -12.10 16.73
C VAL A 106 8.64 -12.17 18.26
N ARG A 107 8.47 -13.35 18.83
CA ARG A 107 8.36 -13.52 20.31
C ARG A 107 9.59 -12.99 21.02
N GLY A 108 9.36 -12.11 22.02
CA GLY A 108 10.42 -11.55 22.85
C GLY A 108 11.25 -10.46 22.20
N HIS A 109 10.82 -9.98 21.03
CA HIS A 109 11.46 -8.88 20.33
C HIS A 109 10.48 -7.75 20.09
N ASP A 110 10.94 -6.52 20.26
CA ASP A 110 10.23 -5.34 19.78
C ASP A 110 10.42 -5.22 18.26
N LEU A 111 9.31 -5.15 17.54
CA LEU A 111 9.34 -4.86 16.09
C LEU A 111 9.38 -3.36 15.86
N THR A 112 9.99 -2.95 14.75
CA THR A 112 9.85 -1.62 14.18
C THR A 112 9.18 -1.74 12.82
N CYS A 113 7.98 -1.18 12.66
CA CYS A 113 7.20 -1.22 11.43
C CYS A 113 7.17 0.17 10.80
N GLN A 114 7.60 0.27 9.53
CA GLN A 114 7.58 1.49 8.74
C GLN A 114 6.28 1.55 7.94
N PRO A 115 5.36 2.48 8.25
CA PRO A 115 4.11 2.64 7.54
C PRO A 115 4.34 3.06 6.07
N ARG A 116 3.48 2.57 5.19
CA ARG A 116 3.44 2.96 3.77
C ARG A 116 2.10 3.58 3.38
N SER A 117 1.00 3.01 3.88
CA SER A 117 -0.36 3.46 3.60
C SER A 117 -1.34 2.81 4.58
N ILE A 118 -2.62 3.15 4.45
CA ILE A 118 -3.72 2.52 5.20
C ILE A 118 -4.63 1.82 4.18
N ASP A 119 -5.03 0.60 4.48
CA ASP A 119 -5.96 -0.14 3.63
C ASP A 119 -7.44 0.25 3.88
N LYS A 120 -8.34 -0.25 3.04
CA LYS A 120 -9.79 0.03 3.14
C LYS A 120 -10.45 -0.48 4.43
N TYR A 121 -9.74 -1.30 5.21
CA TYR A 121 -10.21 -1.84 6.49
C TYR A 121 -9.58 -1.11 7.69
N GLY A 122 -8.84 -0.02 7.45
CA GLY A 122 -8.18 0.79 8.48
C GLY A 122 -6.91 0.15 9.06
N ARG A 123 -6.32 -0.88 8.39
CA ARG A 123 -5.05 -1.45 8.81
C ARG A 123 -3.89 -0.65 8.20
N THR A 124 -2.85 -0.41 8.98
CA THR A 124 -1.60 0.18 8.49
C THR A 124 -0.83 -0.85 7.68
N LEU A 125 -0.60 -0.59 6.40
CA LEU A 125 0.28 -1.39 5.56
C LEU A 125 1.72 -0.99 5.86
N ALA A 126 2.57 -1.94 6.30
CA ALA A 126 3.92 -1.63 6.72
C ALA A 126 4.93 -2.75 6.38
N THR A 127 6.19 -2.36 6.25
CA THR A 127 7.33 -3.28 6.32
C THR A 127 7.82 -3.30 7.76
N CYS A 128 7.95 -4.47 8.37
CA CYS A 128 8.34 -4.64 9.76
C CYS A 128 9.71 -5.32 9.86
N SER A 129 10.53 -4.87 10.79
CA SER A 129 11.85 -5.45 11.07
C SER A 129 12.08 -5.76 12.54
N LEU A 130 12.91 -6.75 12.80
CA LEU A 130 13.47 -7.04 14.11
C LEU A 130 14.60 -6.05 14.46
N PRO A 131 15.04 -5.99 15.73
CA PRO A 131 16.16 -5.12 16.14
C PRO A 131 17.48 -5.42 15.43
N ASP A 132 17.68 -6.63 14.93
CA ASP A 132 18.85 -7.03 14.12
C ASP A 132 18.75 -6.61 12.66
N GLY A 133 17.71 -5.88 12.27
CA GLY A 133 17.45 -5.45 10.90
C GLY A 133 16.77 -6.50 10.02
N THR A 134 16.45 -7.69 10.52
CA THR A 134 15.75 -8.72 9.75
C THR A 134 14.37 -8.22 9.30
N ASP A 135 14.15 -8.11 7.99
CA ASP A 135 12.84 -7.85 7.38
C ASP A 135 11.92 -9.07 7.57
N ILE A 136 10.87 -8.90 8.36
CA ILE A 136 9.89 -9.96 8.69
C ILE A 136 9.04 -10.31 7.48
N ASN A 137 8.69 -9.34 6.63
CA ASN A 137 7.92 -9.58 5.41
C ASN A 137 8.73 -10.49 4.46
N ALA A 138 9.99 -10.15 4.23
CA ALA A 138 10.92 -10.95 3.44
C ALA A 138 11.14 -12.36 4.05
N TRP A 139 11.26 -12.43 5.38
CA TRP A 139 11.45 -13.70 6.09
C TRP A 139 10.27 -14.64 5.91
N MET A 140 9.03 -14.13 6.04
CA MET A 140 7.81 -14.93 5.84
C MET A 140 7.77 -15.55 4.44
N VAL A 141 8.09 -14.76 3.40
CA VAL A 141 8.13 -15.25 2.02
C VAL A 141 9.27 -16.26 1.81
N ARG A 142 10.49 -15.97 2.32
CA ARG A 142 11.66 -16.84 2.18
C ARG A 142 11.48 -18.18 2.86
N GLN A 143 10.76 -18.22 3.98
CA GLN A 143 10.44 -19.47 4.69
C GLN A 143 9.22 -20.19 4.12
N GLY A 144 8.57 -19.63 3.10
CA GLY A 144 7.40 -20.24 2.46
C GLY A 144 6.13 -20.16 3.32
N TRP A 145 6.02 -19.17 4.21
CA TRP A 145 4.82 -18.93 5.03
C TRP A 145 3.88 -17.89 4.44
N ALA A 146 4.32 -17.20 3.39
CA ALA A 146 3.53 -16.28 2.61
C ALA A 146 3.98 -16.32 1.15
N VAL A 147 3.12 -15.88 0.24
CA VAL A 147 3.47 -15.56 -1.14
C VAL A 147 3.74 -14.07 -1.28
N THR A 148 4.55 -13.68 -2.28
CA THR A 148 4.66 -12.26 -2.64
C THR A 148 3.35 -11.77 -3.25
N SER A 149 2.97 -10.53 -2.95
CA SER A 149 1.75 -9.89 -3.46
C SER A 149 2.07 -8.51 -4.06
N GLY A 150 1.08 -7.91 -4.74
CA GLY A 150 1.26 -6.62 -5.40
C GLY A 150 1.98 -6.71 -6.76
N PHE A 151 1.95 -5.59 -7.49
CA PHE A 151 2.49 -5.53 -8.86
C PHE A 151 4.02 -5.48 -8.91
N ALA A 152 4.66 -4.94 -7.86
CA ALA A 152 6.11 -4.71 -7.85
C ALA A 152 6.93 -5.98 -7.58
N ASN A 153 6.30 -7.10 -7.19
CA ASN A 153 6.95 -8.38 -6.87
C ASN A 153 8.18 -8.21 -5.95
N VAL A 154 8.04 -7.37 -4.93
CA VAL A 154 9.15 -6.91 -4.06
C VAL A 154 9.95 -8.08 -3.47
N TYR A 155 9.29 -9.17 -3.10
CA TYR A 155 9.88 -10.36 -2.49
C TYR A 155 10.01 -11.55 -3.46
N GLY A 156 10.07 -11.30 -4.77
CA GLY A 156 10.12 -12.34 -5.80
C GLY A 156 11.32 -13.27 -5.67
N ALA A 157 12.49 -12.75 -5.32
CA ALA A 157 13.70 -13.55 -5.10
C ALA A 157 13.55 -14.49 -3.89
N GLN A 158 12.99 -14.01 -2.78
CA GLN A 158 12.71 -14.79 -1.58
C GLN A 158 11.70 -15.90 -1.85
N GLN A 159 10.67 -15.59 -2.64
CA GLN A 159 9.69 -16.60 -3.06
C GLN A 159 10.32 -17.67 -3.94
N GLN A 160 11.19 -17.29 -4.87
CA GLN A 160 11.88 -18.26 -5.73
C GLN A 160 12.80 -19.17 -4.91
N GLU A 161 13.48 -18.62 -3.90
CA GLU A 161 14.29 -19.41 -2.94
C GLU A 161 13.42 -20.41 -2.18
N ALA A 162 12.25 -19.97 -1.64
CA ALA A 162 11.32 -20.84 -0.93
C ALA A 162 10.79 -21.97 -1.82
N LYS A 163 10.42 -21.67 -3.08
CA LYS A 163 9.98 -22.65 -4.08
C LYS A 163 11.04 -23.68 -4.38
N SER A 164 12.26 -23.24 -4.68
CA SER A 164 13.37 -24.13 -5.03
C SER A 164 13.74 -25.06 -3.88
N ALA A 165 13.68 -24.57 -2.64
CA ALA A 165 13.95 -25.32 -1.43
C ALA A 165 12.72 -26.07 -0.88
N LYS A 166 11.55 -25.98 -1.53
CA LYS A 166 10.28 -26.60 -1.10
C LYS A 166 9.92 -26.28 0.35
N ARG A 167 10.10 -25.01 0.77
CA ARG A 167 9.83 -24.59 2.14
C ARG A 167 8.36 -24.28 2.36
N GLY A 168 7.84 -24.58 3.54
CA GLY A 168 6.49 -24.22 3.98
C GLY A 168 5.41 -24.71 3.00
N ILE A 169 4.56 -23.80 2.53
CA ILE A 169 3.49 -24.12 1.57
C ILE A 169 3.99 -24.64 0.21
N TRP A 170 5.27 -24.44 -0.12
CA TRP A 170 5.88 -24.91 -1.35
C TRP A 170 6.35 -26.38 -1.29
N ALA A 171 6.23 -27.03 -0.11
CA ALA A 171 6.53 -28.46 0.03
C ALA A 171 5.52 -29.36 -0.67
N GLY A 172 4.30 -28.89 -0.87
CA GLY A 172 3.23 -29.60 -1.56
C GLY A 172 2.43 -28.65 -2.46
N SER A 173 1.10 -28.67 -2.36
CA SER A 173 0.23 -27.80 -3.14
C SER A 173 -0.72 -26.99 -2.25
N PHE A 174 -1.13 -25.83 -2.74
CA PHE A 174 -2.04 -24.94 -2.03
C PHE A 174 -2.82 -24.05 -3.01
N THR A 175 -4.00 -23.62 -2.61
CA THR A 175 -4.71 -22.55 -3.29
C THR A 175 -4.07 -21.21 -2.87
N PRO A 176 -3.71 -20.31 -3.81
CA PRO A 176 -3.20 -18.99 -3.44
C PRO A 176 -4.14 -18.28 -2.46
N PRO A 177 -3.63 -17.60 -1.40
CA PRO A 177 -4.48 -17.04 -0.34
C PRO A 177 -5.56 -16.10 -0.85
N ARG A 178 -5.23 -15.28 -1.85
CA ARG A 178 -6.20 -14.40 -2.51
C ARG A 178 -7.34 -15.17 -3.18
N GLU A 179 -7.02 -16.25 -3.88
CA GLU A 179 -8.00 -17.10 -4.54
C GLU A 179 -8.85 -17.86 -3.53
N TRP A 180 -8.21 -18.38 -2.47
CA TRP A 180 -8.90 -19.04 -1.38
C TRP A 180 -9.97 -18.14 -0.74
N ARG A 181 -9.66 -16.85 -0.47
CA ARG A 181 -10.64 -15.87 0.03
C ARG A 181 -11.81 -15.65 -0.92
N HIS A 182 -11.59 -15.70 -2.23
CA HIS A 182 -12.70 -15.58 -3.20
C HIS A 182 -13.62 -16.80 -3.17
N GLN A 183 -13.07 -17.98 -2.90
CA GLN A 183 -13.85 -19.22 -2.81
C GLN A 183 -14.54 -19.38 -1.45
N HIS A 184 -14.02 -18.72 -0.40
CA HIS A 184 -14.52 -18.77 0.97
C HIS A 184 -14.84 -17.35 1.48
N PRO A 185 -15.86 -16.68 0.93
CA PRO A 185 -16.22 -15.33 1.38
C PRO A 185 -16.65 -15.40 2.85
N ARG A 186 -16.08 -14.52 3.69
CA ARG A 186 -16.54 -14.36 5.07
C ARG A 186 -17.97 -13.85 5.01
N THR A 187 -18.91 -14.63 5.53
CA THR A 187 -20.28 -14.15 5.79
C THR A 187 -20.17 -13.18 6.97
N ASP A 188 -20.23 -11.88 6.69
CA ASP A 188 -20.31 -10.85 7.72
C ASP A 188 -21.63 -11.02 8.49
N THR A 189 -21.59 -11.81 9.57
CA THR A 189 -22.70 -11.92 10.53
C THR A 189 -22.79 -10.70 11.46
N HIS A 190 -22.33 -9.53 11.02
CA HIS A 190 -22.39 -8.28 11.78
C HIS A 190 -23.36 -7.28 11.15
N ASN A 191 -24.57 -7.74 10.74
CA ASN A 191 -25.69 -6.84 10.55
C ASN A 191 -26.76 -7.14 11.61
N ARG A 192 -26.38 -6.99 12.88
CA ARG A 192 -27.40 -6.87 13.94
C ARG A 192 -27.49 -5.41 14.33
N LYS A 193 -28.34 -4.70 13.60
CA LYS A 193 -29.01 -3.51 14.11
C LYS A 193 -30.06 -4.02 15.10
N ASP A 194 -29.88 -3.74 16.36
CA ASP A 194 -30.94 -3.56 17.34
C ASP A 194 -30.63 -2.26 18.08
#